data_2183a4f5f56cf1e65fef3afc2ddfb809
#
_entry.id   2183a4f5f56cf1e65fef3afc2ddfb809
#
_cell.length_a   1.000
_cell.length_b   1.000
_cell.length_c   1.000
_cell.angle_alpha   90.00
_cell.angle_beta   90.00
_cell.angle_gamma   90.00
#
_symmetry.space_group_name_H-M   'P 1'
#
loop_
_entity.id
_entity.type
_entity.pdbx_description
1 polymer ?
#
loop_
_entity_poly.entity_id
_entity_poly.type
_entity_poly.pdbx_seq_one_letter_code
_entity_poly.pdbx_strand_id
1 'polypeptide(L)'
;DYGVIVAGNMFGDIVSDGFAGLIGGLGFAASANLGTEVAVFEPTHGSAPKYANYKIPIVNPIAMIEAACLMLDHLDERDLSFRIRNAVSKVIAEGKVRTYDMLMMKGSPDVIAQGAASTVQMTDAIINNL
;
A
#
# COMPACT_ATOMS: atom_id res chain seq x y z
N ASP A 1 11.34 14.18 -19.98
CA ASP A 1 10.36 13.84 -18.93
C ASP A 1 9.16 13.15 -19.57
N TYR A 2 8.88 11.91 -19.17
CA TYR A 2 7.74 11.14 -19.65
C TYR A 2 6.60 11.21 -18.63
N GLY A 3 5.41 11.62 -19.05
CA GLY A 3 4.22 11.65 -18.17
C GLY A 3 3.50 10.31 -18.07
N VAL A 4 3.63 9.46 -19.11
CA VAL A 4 2.98 8.15 -19.18
C VAL A 4 3.90 7.16 -19.87
N ILE A 5 3.96 5.94 -19.35
CA ILE A 5 4.66 4.81 -19.96
C ILE A 5 3.62 3.77 -20.36
N VAL A 6 3.62 3.35 -21.63
CA VAL A 6 2.76 2.29 -22.15
C VAL A 6 3.62 1.08 -22.50
N ALA A 7 3.31 -0.07 -21.93
CA ALA A 7 4.04 -1.31 -22.15
C ALA A 7 3.07 -2.50 -22.26
N GLY A 8 3.51 -3.59 -22.91
CA GLY A 8 2.80 -4.86 -22.87
C GLY A 8 2.79 -5.44 -21.47
N ASN A 9 1.82 -6.31 -21.16
CA ASN A 9 1.52 -6.82 -19.82
C ASN A 9 2.79 -7.23 -19.02
N MET A 10 3.54 -8.18 -19.51
CA MET A 10 4.73 -8.69 -18.81
C MET A 10 5.80 -7.61 -18.56
N PHE A 11 6.05 -6.77 -19.54
CA PHE A 11 7.03 -5.67 -19.39
C PHE A 11 6.50 -4.55 -18.50
N GLY A 12 5.19 -4.28 -18.57
CA GLY A 12 4.52 -3.34 -17.67
C GLY A 12 4.65 -3.75 -16.21
N ASP A 13 4.43 -5.03 -15.91
CA ASP A 13 4.57 -5.59 -14.56
C ASP A 13 6.02 -5.44 -14.05
N ILE A 14 7.01 -5.82 -14.85
CA ILE A 14 8.42 -5.70 -14.46
C ILE A 14 8.80 -4.24 -14.18
N VAL A 15 8.35 -3.31 -15.03
CA VAL A 15 8.67 -1.89 -14.89
C VAL A 15 7.96 -1.30 -13.68
N SER A 16 6.67 -1.59 -13.48
CA SER A 16 5.89 -1.08 -12.35
C SER A 16 6.43 -1.59 -11.00
N ASP A 17 6.82 -2.86 -10.92
CA ASP A 17 7.45 -3.43 -9.72
C ASP A 17 8.82 -2.78 -9.44
N GLY A 18 9.58 -2.49 -10.50
CA GLY A 18 10.84 -1.75 -10.39
C GLY A 18 10.62 -0.33 -9.83
N PHE A 19 9.60 0.39 -10.29
CA PHE A 19 9.23 1.70 -9.76
C PHE A 19 8.67 1.62 -8.34
N ALA A 20 7.90 0.58 -8.00
CA ALA A 20 7.45 0.36 -6.63
C ALA A 20 8.63 0.26 -5.65
N GLY A 21 9.75 -0.32 -6.08
CA GLY A 21 10.98 -0.35 -5.28
C GLY A 21 11.51 1.04 -4.92
N LEU A 22 11.31 2.05 -5.77
CA LEU A 22 11.78 3.42 -5.53
C LEU A 22 10.95 4.18 -4.49
N ILE A 23 9.68 3.82 -4.31
CA ILE A 23 8.76 4.46 -3.35
C ILE A 23 8.71 3.75 -1.99
N GLY A 24 9.47 2.67 -1.79
CA GLY A 24 9.53 1.95 -0.51
C GLY A 24 9.13 0.48 -0.60
N GLY A 25 8.79 -0.02 -1.79
CA GLY A 25 8.46 -1.42 -2.05
C GLY A 25 6.97 -1.66 -2.31
N LEU A 26 6.64 -2.92 -2.57
CA LEU A 26 5.29 -3.36 -2.94
C LEU A 26 4.22 -3.09 -1.87
N GLY A 27 4.60 -2.85 -0.60
CA GLY A 27 3.68 -2.48 0.47
C GLY A 27 3.00 -1.11 0.30
N PHE A 28 3.44 -0.32 -0.70
CA PHE A 28 2.90 0.99 -1.03
C PHE A 28 2.23 1.04 -2.41
N ALA A 29 2.39 0.01 -3.23
CA ALA A 29 1.96 0.03 -4.61
C ALA A 29 0.57 -0.58 -4.79
N ALA A 30 -0.29 0.14 -5.52
CA ALA A 30 -1.62 -0.31 -5.91
C ALA A 30 -1.78 -0.24 -7.42
N SER A 31 -2.68 -1.03 -7.95
CA SER A 31 -3.02 -1.08 -9.37
C SER A 31 -4.52 -1.06 -9.62
N ALA A 32 -4.87 -0.72 -10.86
CA ALA A 32 -6.24 -0.75 -11.36
C ALA A 32 -6.28 -1.46 -12.72
N ASN A 33 -7.17 -2.44 -12.84
CA ASN A 33 -7.49 -3.10 -14.10
C ASN A 33 -8.85 -2.58 -14.57
N LEU A 34 -8.84 -1.75 -15.60
CA LEU A 34 -10.03 -1.05 -16.09
C LEU A 34 -10.55 -1.72 -17.35
N GLY A 35 -11.76 -2.26 -17.29
CA GLY A 35 -12.52 -2.75 -18.44
C GLY A 35 -13.64 -1.80 -18.82
N THR A 36 -14.45 -2.18 -19.82
CA THR A 36 -15.58 -1.38 -20.28
C THR A 36 -16.78 -1.39 -19.32
N GLU A 37 -16.94 -2.47 -18.55
CA GLU A 37 -18.09 -2.67 -17.64
C GLU A 37 -17.67 -2.97 -16.20
N VAL A 38 -16.43 -3.40 -16.01
CA VAL A 38 -15.90 -3.81 -14.69
C VAL A 38 -14.53 -3.20 -14.47
N ALA A 39 -14.30 -2.72 -13.27
CA ALA A 39 -12.98 -2.29 -12.79
C ALA A 39 -12.57 -3.10 -11.56
N VAL A 40 -11.29 -3.47 -11.48
CA VAL A 40 -10.70 -4.17 -10.33
C VAL A 40 -9.56 -3.33 -9.77
N PHE A 41 -9.56 -3.11 -8.47
CA PHE A 41 -8.54 -2.33 -7.76
C PHE A 41 -7.88 -3.24 -6.73
N GLU A 42 -6.58 -3.34 -6.79
CA GLU A 42 -5.84 -4.29 -5.96
C GLU A 42 -4.45 -3.76 -5.60
N PRO A 43 -3.86 -4.19 -4.47
CA PRO A 43 -2.44 -3.99 -4.26
C PRO A 43 -1.63 -4.84 -5.25
N THR A 44 -0.48 -4.38 -5.69
CA THR A 44 0.39 -5.12 -6.62
C THR A 44 1.02 -6.35 -6.00
N HIS A 45 1.13 -6.39 -4.66
CA HIS A 45 1.67 -7.54 -3.95
C HIS A 45 0.70 -8.72 -3.87
N GLY A 46 1.23 -9.95 -3.82
CA GLY A 46 0.45 -11.16 -3.62
C GLY A 46 -0.10 -11.31 -2.20
N SER A 47 -0.85 -12.39 -1.95
CA SER A 47 -1.57 -12.67 -0.70
C SER A 47 -0.69 -13.03 0.50
N ALA A 48 0.60 -13.32 0.30
CA ALA A 48 1.59 -13.64 1.33
C ALA A 48 1.07 -14.59 2.45
N PRO A 49 0.62 -15.82 2.11
CA PRO A 49 -0.08 -16.71 3.05
C PRO A 49 0.75 -17.07 4.28
N LYS A 50 2.08 -16.93 4.21
CA LYS A 50 2.99 -17.17 5.34
C LYS A 50 2.71 -16.28 6.56
N TYR A 51 2.06 -15.13 6.37
CA TYR A 51 1.71 -14.19 7.46
C TYR A 51 0.29 -14.38 7.98
N ALA A 52 -0.56 -15.16 7.29
CA ALA A 52 -1.99 -15.28 7.60
C ALA A 52 -2.28 -15.80 9.02
N ASN A 53 -1.41 -16.66 9.55
CA ASN A 53 -1.58 -17.28 10.86
C ASN A 53 -0.84 -16.56 12.00
N TYR A 54 -0.30 -15.38 11.76
CA TYR A 54 0.35 -14.61 12.82
C TYR A 54 -0.70 -14.07 13.80
N LYS A 55 -0.43 -14.24 15.09
CA LYS A 55 -1.31 -13.82 16.18
C LYS A 55 -1.59 -12.30 16.14
N ILE A 56 -0.57 -11.54 15.73
CA ILE A 56 -0.65 -10.11 15.50
C ILE A 56 -0.34 -9.89 14.02
N PRO A 57 -1.26 -9.30 13.24
CA PRO A 57 -1.00 -8.97 11.84
C PRO A 57 0.12 -7.93 11.73
N ILE A 58 1.10 -8.19 10.87
CA ILE A 58 2.28 -7.33 10.71
C ILE A 58 2.37 -6.64 9.34
N VAL A 59 1.51 -7.03 8.40
CA VAL A 59 1.58 -6.56 7.01
C VAL A 59 1.22 -5.09 6.92
N ASN A 60 1.95 -4.33 6.12
CA ASN A 60 1.66 -2.94 5.81
C ASN A 60 0.32 -2.83 5.06
N PRO A 61 -0.69 -2.07 5.56
CA PRO A 61 -1.99 -1.95 4.91
C PRO A 61 -2.04 -0.89 3.80
N ILE A 62 -0.99 -0.08 3.61
CA ILE A 62 -1.03 1.12 2.78
C ILE A 62 -1.36 0.79 1.32
N ALA A 63 -0.79 -0.27 0.74
CA ALA A 63 -1.09 -0.65 -0.64
C ALA A 63 -2.59 -0.98 -0.85
N MET A 64 -3.24 -1.62 0.12
CA MET A 64 -4.69 -1.88 0.06
C MET A 64 -5.50 -0.59 0.22
N ILE A 65 -5.05 0.32 1.08
CA ILE A 65 -5.68 1.64 1.26
C ILE A 65 -5.55 2.47 -0.04
N GLU A 66 -4.39 2.45 -0.70
CA GLU A 66 -4.18 3.11 -1.99
C GLU A 66 -5.04 2.49 -3.11
N ALA A 67 -5.22 1.16 -3.11
CA ALA A 67 -6.16 0.51 -4.03
C ALA A 67 -7.61 1.01 -3.83
N ALA A 68 -8.03 1.21 -2.58
CA ALA A 68 -9.32 1.83 -2.27
C ALA A 68 -9.38 3.30 -2.71
N CYS A 69 -8.28 4.05 -2.61
CA CYS A 69 -8.22 5.41 -3.12
C CYS A 69 -8.35 5.47 -4.65
N LEU A 70 -7.72 4.53 -5.38
CA LEU A 70 -7.90 4.41 -6.84
C LEU A 70 -9.36 4.10 -7.20
N MET A 71 -10.03 3.25 -6.42
CA MET A 71 -11.46 2.97 -6.59
C MET A 71 -12.31 4.23 -6.37
N LEU A 72 -12.03 5.00 -5.33
CA LEU A 72 -12.73 6.26 -5.06
C LEU A 72 -12.52 7.28 -6.19
N ASP A 73 -11.31 7.40 -6.70
CA ASP A 73 -11.01 8.26 -7.84
C ASP A 73 -11.80 7.84 -9.09
N HIS A 74 -11.94 6.54 -9.34
CA HIS A 74 -12.71 5.99 -10.44
C HIS A 74 -14.21 6.27 -10.31
N LEU A 75 -14.71 6.35 -9.08
CA LEU A 75 -16.10 6.67 -8.75
C LEU A 75 -16.37 8.19 -8.64
N ASP A 76 -15.40 9.03 -9.02
CA ASP A 76 -15.41 10.49 -8.89
C ASP A 76 -15.49 11.02 -7.42
N GLU A 77 -15.21 10.17 -6.45
CA GLU A 77 -15.14 10.53 -5.02
C GLU A 77 -13.74 11.05 -4.63
N ARG A 78 -13.23 12.00 -5.41
CA ARG A 78 -11.84 12.51 -5.32
C ARG A 78 -11.52 13.19 -3.99
N ASP A 79 -12.49 13.87 -3.39
CA ASP A 79 -12.29 14.53 -2.09
C ASP A 79 -12.04 13.50 -0.97
N LEU A 80 -12.72 12.36 -1.01
CA LEU A 80 -12.50 11.26 -0.06
C LEU A 80 -11.13 10.62 -0.27
N SER A 81 -10.80 10.31 -1.50
CA SER A 81 -9.49 9.78 -1.88
C SER A 81 -8.35 10.72 -1.44
N PHE A 82 -8.47 12.01 -1.69
CA PHE A 82 -7.48 13.01 -1.30
C PHE A 82 -7.30 13.08 0.22
N ARG A 83 -8.39 13.05 0.98
CA ARG A 83 -8.33 13.05 2.46
C ARG A 83 -7.58 11.84 3.00
N ILE A 84 -7.89 10.64 2.47
CA ILE A 84 -7.22 9.40 2.87
C ILE A 84 -5.72 9.47 2.55
N ARG A 85 -5.34 9.85 1.32
CA ARG A 85 -3.94 10.00 0.92
C ARG A 85 -3.19 11.03 1.76
N ASN A 86 -3.83 12.13 2.14
CA ASN A 86 -3.24 13.11 3.04
C ASN A 86 -2.98 12.52 4.43
N ALA A 87 -3.92 11.72 4.96
CA ALA A 87 -3.73 11.06 6.25
C ALA A 87 -2.56 10.05 6.20
N VAL A 88 -2.48 9.24 5.14
CA VAL A 88 -1.35 8.33 4.90
C VAL A 88 -0.04 9.12 4.84
N SER A 89 0.01 10.20 4.06
CA SER A 89 1.20 11.04 3.90
C SER A 89 1.67 11.65 5.23
N LYS A 90 0.75 12.08 6.08
CA LYS A 90 1.08 12.60 7.43
C LYS A 90 1.71 11.52 8.31
N VAL A 91 1.12 10.32 8.36
CA VAL A 91 1.65 9.21 9.16
C VAL A 91 3.06 8.82 8.70
N ILE A 92 3.29 8.75 7.39
CA ILE A 92 4.62 8.48 6.83
C ILE A 92 5.61 9.59 7.19
N ALA A 93 5.23 10.85 7.01
CA ALA A 93 6.08 12.00 7.31
C ALA A 93 6.43 12.11 8.79
N GLU A 94 5.51 11.81 9.70
CA GLU A 94 5.78 11.75 11.13
C GLU A 94 6.76 10.63 11.51
N GLY A 95 6.73 9.52 10.81
CA GLY A 95 7.63 8.39 11.00
C GLY A 95 7.55 7.69 12.36
N LYS A 96 6.51 7.97 13.17
CA LYS A 96 6.31 7.39 14.50
C LYS A 96 5.79 5.95 14.45
N VAL A 97 4.91 5.66 13.50
CA VAL A 97 4.29 4.35 13.29
C VAL A 97 4.84 3.80 11.98
N ARG A 98 5.61 2.71 12.07
CA ARG A 98 6.28 2.10 10.92
C ARG A 98 6.15 0.59 10.98
N THR A 99 5.66 -0.02 9.93
CA THR A 99 5.61 -1.47 9.76
C THR A 99 7.01 -2.04 9.50
N TYR A 100 7.17 -3.35 9.58
CA TYR A 100 8.46 -4.03 9.47
C TYR A 100 9.18 -3.76 8.14
N ASP A 101 8.44 -3.64 7.04
CA ASP A 101 8.96 -3.30 5.70
C ASP A 101 9.52 -1.88 5.65
N MET A 102 8.84 -0.91 6.27
CA MET A 102 9.33 0.48 6.41
C MET A 102 10.60 0.57 7.26
N LEU A 103 10.82 -0.40 8.13
CA LEU A 103 12.05 -0.53 8.94
C LEU A 103 13.09 -1.43 8.28
N MET A 104 12.85 -1.89 7.06
CA MET A 104 13.71 -2.80 6.30
C MET A 104 14.02 -4.11 7.06
N MET A 105 13.08 -4.55 7.90
CA MET A 105 13.19 -5.79 8.66
C MET A 105 12.66 -6.98 7.85
N LYS A 106 13.20 -8.16 8.10
CA LYS A 106 12.61 -9.39 7.58
C LYS A 106 11.33 -9.72 8.36
N GLY A 107 10.20 -9.92 7.67
CA GLY A 107 8.93 -10.24 8.31
C GLY A 107 8.99 -11.54 9.13
N SER A 108 8.74 -11.41 10.43
CA SER A 108 8.66 -12.51 11.40
C SER A 108 7.67 -12.16 12.52
N PRO A 109 7.21 -13.14 13.34
CA PRO A 109 6.32 -12.82 14.47
C PRO A 109 6.93 -11.87 15.49
N ASP A 110 8.26 -11.78 15.54
CA ASP A 110 9.00 -11.03 16.55
C ASP A 110 9.19 -9.53 16.21
N VAL A 111 8.83 -9.10 14.99
CA VAL A 111 9.06 -7.70 14.56
C VAL A 111 8.35 -6.67 15.45
N ILE A 112 7.23 -7.04 16.05
CA ILE A 112 6.49 -6.18 16.98
C ILE A 112 7.33 -5.91 18.23
N ALA A 113 7.95 -6.94 18.80
CA ALA A 113 8.85 -6.80 19.95
C ALA A 113 10.11 -6.00 19.60
N GLN A 114 10.48 -5.96 18.32
CA GLN A 114 11.63 -5.20 17.80
C GLN A 114 11.26 -3.74 17.43
N GLY A 115 10.02 -3.32 17.69
CA GLY A 115 9.56 -1.94 17.51
C GLY A 115 8.82 -1.66 16.20
N ALA A 116 8.52 -2.68 15.39
CA ALA A 116 7.65 -2.50 14.23
C ALA A 116 6.18 -2.35 14.67
N ALA A 117 5.43 -1.53 13.96
CA ALA A 117 4.00 -1.41 14.15
C ALA A 117 3.26 -2.59 13.51
N SER A 118 2.15 -2.99 14.12
CA SER A 118 1.21 -3.94 13.54
C SER A 118 0.37 -3.28 12.43
N THR A 119 -0.29 -4.11 11.61
CA THR A 119 -1.28 -3.65 10.63
C THR A 119 -2.35 -2.75 11.27
N VAL A 120 -2.86 -3.16 12.44
CA VAL A 120 -3.89 -2.41 13.17
C VAL A 120 -3.37 -1.05 13.63
N GLN A 121 -2.19 -1.01 14.25
CA GLN A 121 -1.58 0.26 14.69
C GLN A 121 -1.35 1.24 13.54
N MET A 122 -0.92 0.75 12.38
CA MET A 122 -0.77 1.58 11.19
C MET A 122 -2.12 2.10 10.69
N THR A 123 -3.14 1.24 10.64
CA THR A 123 -4.50 1.62 10.24
C THR A 123 -5.10 2.65 11.18
N ASP A 124 -4.98 2.45 12.50
CA ASP A 124 -5.46 3.39 13.51
C ASP A 124 -4.76 4.75 13.42
N ALA A 125 -3.44 4.75 13.16
CA ALA A 125 -2.71 5.98 12.96
C ALA A 125 -3.22 6.77 11.74
N ILE A 126 -3.56 6.09 10.65
CA ILE A 126 -4.14 6.72 9.46
C ILE A 126 -5.55 7.25 9.77
N ILE A 127 -6.41 6.47 10.42
CA ILE A 127 -7.77 6.87 10.80
C ILE A 127 -7.73 8.12 11.70
N ASN A 128 -6.82 8.18 12.65
CA ASN A 128 -6.69 9.32 13.56
C ASN A 128 -6.19 10.61 12.87
N ASN A 129 -5.76 10.52 11.61
CA ASN A 129 -5.33 11.65 10.79
C ASN A 129 -6.34 12.06 9.69
N LEU A 130 -7.49 11.37 9.60
CA LEU A 130 -8.56 11.72 8.68
C LEU A 130 -9.34 12.97 9.19
#